data_4f461983a7f9f05f386ec817105f4d20
#
_entry.id   4f461983a7f9f05f386ec817105f4d20
#
_cell.length_a   1.000
_cell.length_b   1.000
_cell.length_c   1.000
_cell.angle_alpha   90.00
_cell.angle_beta   90.00
_cell.angle_gamma   90.00
#
_symmetry.space_group_name_H-M   'P 1'
#
loop_
_entity.id
_entity.type
_entity.pdbx_description
1 polymer ?
#
loop_
_entity_poly.entity_id
_entity_poly.type
_entity_poly.pdbx_seq_one_letter_code
_entity_poly.pdbx_strand_id
1 'polypeptide(L)'
;MPAPPGPRTPPPAAPAAPQVQLIPVPAEGALDAADEAVDLLLDTGRAPGDVLVLTTGEAHPWAAHELSFGEASYWAQHDAVDDVFYADAGADRVKGRPVVVVAVNGGSDAVVRQALPAALRRAGALLVVCGDSARVNSVLSAAV
;
A
#
# COMPACT_ATOMS: atom_id res chain seq x y z
N MET A 1 -1.54 -46.55 -18.42
CA MET A 1 -0.66 -45.74 -17.58
C MET A 1 -1.27 -44.38 -17.43
N PRO A 2 -1.57 -44.02 -16.24
CA PRO A 2 -2.03 -42.68 -16.04
C PRO A 2 -0.92 -41.75 -16.51
N ALA A 3 -1.28 -40.82 -17.37
CA ALA A 3 -0.35 -39.78 -17.72
C ALA A 3 0.19 -39.19 -16.44
N PRO A 4 1.48 -38.99 -16.32
CA PRO A 4 1.99 -38.23 -15.22
C PRO A 4 1.22 -36.93 -15.24
N PRO A 5 0.77 -36.47 -14.10
CA PRO A 5 0.18 -35.17 -14.08
C PRO A 5 1.20 -34.28 -14.72
N GLY A 6 0.86 -33.73 -15.85
CA GLY A 6 1.68 -32.70 -16.43
C GLY A 6 1.97 -31.62 -15.39
N PRO A 7 2.80 -30.66 -15.72
CA PRO A 7 3.04 -29.57 -14.80
C PRO A 7 1.69 -29.02 -14.37
N ARG A 8 1.34 -29.31 -13.18
CA ARG A 8 0.12 -28.78 -12.63
C ARG A 8 0.27 -27.31 -12.52
N THR A 9 -0.53 -26.62 -13.27
CA THR A 9 -0.91 -25.30 -12.78
C THR A 9 -1.41 -25.53 -11.37
N PRO A 10 -0.81 -24.89 -10.38
CA PRO A 10 -1.36 -24.93 -9.05
C PRO A 10 -2.81 -24.50 -9.16
N PRO A 11 -3.72 -25.16 -8.48
CA PRO A 11 -5.09 -24.70 -8.48
C PRO A 11 -5.07 -23.23 -8.12
N PRO A 12 -5.93 -22.41 -8.74
CA PRO A 12 -6.08 -21.04 -8.28
C PRO A 12 -6.46 -21.13 -6.82
N ALA A 13 -5.47 -21.14 -6.00
CA ALA A 13 -5.68 -21.04 -4.60
C ALA A 13 -6.46 -19.76 -4.34
N ALA A 14 -7.19 -19.73 -3.23
CA ALA A 14 -7.61 -18.49 -2.64
C ALA A 14 -6.52 -17.43 -2.86
N PRO A 15 -6.90 -16.16 -3.10
CA PRO A 15 -5.90 -15.16 -3.43
C PRO A 15 -4.74 -15.26 -2.46
N ALA A 16 -3.58 -15.51 -3.01
CA ALA A 16 -2.37 -15.57 -2.23
C ALA A 16 -2.28 -14.29 -1.42
N ALA A 17 -1.88 -14.39 -0.18
CA ALA A 17 -1.60 -13.22 0.61
C ALA A 17 -0.63 -12.33 -0.18
N PRO A 18 -0.79 -11.02 -0.15
CA PRO A 18 0.12 -10.14 -0.86
C PRO A 18 1.53 -10.30 -0.33
N GLN A 19 2.50 -10.13 -1.20
CA GLN A 19 3.89 -10.07 -0.79
C GLN A 19 4.10 -8.80 0.02
N VAL A 20 4.84 -8.90 1.12
CA VAL A 20 5.14 -7.75 1.97
C VAL A 20 6.61 -7.41 1.85
N GLN A 21 6.88 -6.15 1.55
CA GLN A 21 8.23 -5.63 1.43
C GLN A 21 8.43 -4.49 2.42
N LEU A 22 9.41 -4.62 3.30
CA LEU A 22 9.71 -3.57 4.26
C LEU A 22 10.92 -2.77 3.79
N ILE A 23 10.76 -1.45 3.77
CA ILE A 23 11.86 -0.52 3.55
C ILE A 23 12.15 0.17 4.90
N PRO A 24 13.22 -0.23 5.60
CA PRO A 24 13.50 0.31 6.92
C PRO A 24 14.05 1.73 6.81
N VAL A 25 13.31 2.68 7.34
CA VAL A 25 13.70 4.09 7.40
C VAL A 25 13.09 4.71 8.65
N PRO A 26 13.66 5.78 9.19
CA PRO A 26 13.00 6.53 10.27
C PRO A 26 11.73 7.21 9.75
N ALA A 27 10.87 7.60 10.67
CA ALA A 27 9.59 8.22 10.30
C ALA A 27 9.77 9.45 9.40
N GLU A 28 10.78 10.26 9.63
CA GLU A 28 11.07 11.44 8.82
C GLU A 28 11.43 11.11 7.37
N GLY A 29 11.96 9.92 7.13
CA GLY A 29 12.32 9.47 5.79
C GLY A 29 11.28 8.60 5.12
N ALA A 30 10.20 8.25 5.80
CA ALA A 30 9.23 7.30 5.31
C ALA A 30 8.52 7.80 4.06
N LEU A 31 8.19 9.07 4.01
CA LEU A 31 7.49 9.65 2.87
C LEU A 31 8.37 9.65 1.61
N ASP A 32 9.62 10.05 1.76
CA ASP A 32 10.58 10.04 0.64
C ASP A 32 10.83 8.62 0.16
N ALA A 33 10.95 7.67 1.07
CA ALA A 33 11.12 6.26 0.71
C ALA A 33 9.90 5.72 -0.04
N ALA A 34 8.70 6.13 0.36
CA ALA A 34 7.48 5.76 -0.34
C ALA A 34 7.46 6.31 -1.76
N ASP A 35 7.87 7.56 -1.95
CA ASP A 35 7.94 8.17 -3.27
C ASP A 35 8.96 7.45 -4.16
N GLU A 36 10.11 7.08 -3.62
CA GLU A 36 11.11 6.29 -4.36
C GLU A 36 10.57 4.91 -4.74
N ALA A 37 9.83 4.27 -3.84
CA ALA A 37 9.21 2.99 -4.12
C ALA A 37 8.19 3.10 -5.27
N VAL A 38 7.39 4.15 -5.27
CA VAL A 38 6.44 4.42 -6.36
C VAL A 38 7.18 4.58 -7.68
N ASP A 39 8.24 5.38 -7.70
CA ASP A 39 9.02 5.60 -8.91
C ASP A 39 9.59 4.29 -9.46
N LEU A 40 10.11 3.44 -8.59
CA LEU A 40 10.62 2.12 -9.00
C LEU A 40 9.51 1.23 -9.55
N LEU A 41 8.35 1.23 -8.93
CA LEU A 41 7.20 0.44 -9.38
C LEU A 41 6.76 0.87 -10.79
N LEU A 42 6.69 2.17 -11.02
CA LEU A 42 6.33 2.71 -12.34
C LEU A 42 7.41 2.37 -13.38
N ASP A 43 8.68 2.48 -13.01
CA ASP A 43 9.81 2.15 -13.90
C ASP A 43 9.82 0.67 -14.28
N THR A 44 9.33 -0.21 -13.40
CA THR A 44 9.27 -1.65 -13.68
C THR A 44 8.03 -2.07 -14.46
N GLY A 45 7.20 -1.13 -14.84
CA GLY A 45 6.05 -1.38 -15.70
C GLY A 45 4.69 -1.42 -15.01
N ARG A 46 4.62 -1.12 -13.71
CA ARG A 46 3.32 -1.01 -13.03
C ARG A 46 2.57 0.20 -13.55
N ALA A 47 1.29 0.04 -13.81
CA ALA A 47 0.45 1.16 -14.20
C ALA A 47 0.20 2.07 -12.98
N PRO A 48 0.17 3.40 -13.17
CA PRO A 48 -0.09 4.32 -12.06
C PRO A 48 -1.39 4.00 -11.32
N GLY A 49 -2.44 3.61 -12.02
CA GLY A 49 -3.72 3.26 -11.41
C GLY A 49 -3.66 2.02 -10.52
N ASP A 50 -2.60 1.22 -10.60
CA ASP A 50 -2.42 0.04 -9.75
C ASP A 50 -1.84 0.36 -8.38
N VAL A 51 -1.39 1.59 -8.14
CA VAL A 51 -0.65 1.97 -6.94
C VAL A 51 -1.48 2.89 -6.04
N LEU A 52 -1.57 2.51 -4.78
CA LEU A 52 -2.19 3.30 -3.71
C LEU A 52 -1.12 3.63 -2.67
N VAL A 53 -0.99 4.89 -2.30
CA VAL A 53 -0.05 5.34 -1.25
C VAL A 53 -0.84 5.82 -0.04
N LEU A 54 -0.52 5.26 1.12
CA LEU A 54 -1.17 5.61 2.38
C LEU A 54 -0.15 6.19 3.35
N THR A 55 -0.57 7.16 4.15
CA THR A 55 0.26 7.76 5.19
C THR A 55 -0.39 7.58 6.55
N THR A 56 0.41 7.32 7.58
CA THR A 56 -0.09 7.18 8.96
C THR A 56 0.02 8.48 9.76
N GLY A 57 0.89 9.39 9.33
CA GLY A 57 1.08 10.70 9.94
C GLY A 57 0.52 11.81 9.06
N GLU A 58 1.35 12.79 8.75
CA GLU A 58 0.94 13.89 7.88
C GLU A 58 0.58 13.38 6.48
N ALA A 59 -0.42 14.01 5.88
CA ALA A 59 -0.83 13.68 4.53
C ALA A 59 0.31 13.92 3.54
N HIS A 60 0.38 13.08 2.52
CA HIS A 60 1.31 13.28 1.43
C HIS A 60 1.00 14.62 0.75
N PRO A 61 2.03 15.39 0.31
CA PRO A 61 1.79 16.67 -0.35
C PRO A 61 0.84 16.59 -1.53
N TRP A 62 0.87 15.51 -2.31
CA TRP A 62 -0.07 15.31 -3.41
C TRP A 62 -1.51 15.13 -2.93
N ALA A 63 -1.72 14.42 -1.82
CA ALA A 63 -3.06 14.29 -1.25
C ALA A 63 -3.59 15.64 -0.79
N ALA A 64 -2.76 16.41 -0.11
CA ALA A 64 -3.13 17.75 0.34
C ALA A 64 -3.43 18.67 -0.85
N HIS A 65 -2.62 18.59 -1.90
CA HIS A 65 -2.80 19.38 -3.11
C HIS A 65 -4.14 19.06 -3.80
N GLU A 66 -4.42 17.77 -3.99
CA GLU A 66 -5.65 17.35 -4.64
C GLU A 66 -6.88 17.69 -3.81
N LEU A 67 -6.80 17.55 -2.49
CA LEU A 67 -7.89 17.93 -1.60
C LEU A 67 -8.17 19.43 -1.62
N SER A 68 -7.19 20.25 -1.99
CA SER A 68 -7.38 21.70 -2.10
C SER A 68 -8.37 22.09 -3.20
N PHE A 69 -8.62 21.20 -4.16
CA PHE A 69 -9.62 21.37 -5.21
C PHE A 69 -11.02 20.86 -4.81
N GLY A 70 -11.14 20.32 -3.61
CA GLY A 70 -12.39 19.79 -3.09
C GLY A 70 -12.42 18.26 -3.02
N GLU A 71 -13.18 17.74 -2.05
CA GLU A 71 -13.29 16.31 -1.83
C GLU A 71 -13.89 15.57 -3.02
N ALA A 72 -14.85 16.18 -3.71
CA ALA A 72 -15.49 15.54 -4.85
C ALA A 72 -14.49 15.24 -5.97
N SER A 73 -13.63 16.19 -6.29
CA SER A 73 -12.56 15.99 -7.29
C SER A 73 -11.56 14.95 -6.83
N TYR A 74 -11.19 14.99 -5.56
CA TYR A 74 -10.25 14.05 -4.97
C TYR A 74 -10.75 12.60 -5.10
N TRP A 75 -11.98 12.34 -4.68
CA TRP A 75 -12.54 11.00 -4.75
C TRP A 75 -12.91 10.57 -6.17
N ALA A 76 -13.17 11.51 -7.07
CA ALA A 76 -13.33 11.19 -8.47
C ALA A 76 -12.06 10.60 -9.08
N GLN A 77 -10.89 11.12 -8.70
CA GLN A 77 -9.61 10.55 -9.11
C GLN A 77 -9.40 9.14 -8.55
N HIS A 78 -9.79 8.93 -7.30
CA HIS A 78 -9.76 7.60 -6.68
C HIS A 78 -10.60 6.60 -7.49
N ASP A 79 -11.80 6.98 -7.86
CA ASP A 79 -12.75 6.11 -8.58
C ASP A 79 -12.31 5.87 -10.03
N ALA A 80 -11.61 6.82 -10.64
CA ALA A 80 -11.14 6.70 -12.01
C ALA A 80 -10.02 5.66 -12.18
N VAL A 81 -9.23 5.44 -11.14
CA VAL A 81 -8.11 4.47 -11.13
C VAL A 81 -7.11 4.71 -12.27
N ASP A 82 -6.92 5.96 -12.65
CA ASP A 82 -6.03 6.31 -13.78
C ASP A 82 -4.62 6.67 -13.33
N ASP A 83 -4.43 7.00 -12.06
CA ASP A 83 -3.17 7.49 -11.55
C ASP A 83 -2.93 7.01 -10.12
N VAL A 84 -1.70 7.16 -9.64
CA VAL A 84 -1.37 6.87 -8.25
C VAL A 84 -2.26 7.70 -7.35
N PHE A 85 -2.89 7.05 -6.39
CA PHE A 85 -3.76 7.73 -5.45
C PHE A 85 -3.10 7.82 -4.07
N TYR A 86 -3.16 8.97 -3.46
CA TYR A 86 -2.54 9.26 -2.17
C TYR A 86 -3.64 9.54 -1.15
N ALA A 87 -3.65 8.81 -0.03
CA ALA A 87 -4.68 8.95 0.97
C ALA A 87 -4.13 8.74 2.38
N ASP A 88 -4.92 9.14 3.38
CA ASP A 88 -4.65 8.81 4.77
C ASP A 88 -4.96 7.34 5.02
N ALA A 89 -4.11 6.66 5.79
CA ALA A 89 -4.28 5.24 6.08
C ALA A 89 -5.57 4.93 6.84
N GLY A 90 -6.14 5.91 7.52
CA GLY A 90 -7.41 5.77 8.22
C GLY A 90 -8.64 6.04 7.37
N ALA A 91 -8.48 6.36 6.09
CA ALA A 91 -9.62 6.65 5.22
C ALA A 91 -10.36 5.37 4.84
N ASP A 92 -11.57 5.19 5.36
CA ASP A 92 -12.36 3.98 5.12
C ASP A 92 -12.85 3.85 3.69
N ARG A 93 -12.99 4.96 2.98
CA ARG A 93 -13.51 5.00 1.62
C ARG A 93 -12.54 4.44 0.57
N VAL A 94 -11.27 4.31 0.92
CA VAL A 94 -10.24 3.89 -0.02
C VAL A 94 -10.41 2.42 -0.38
N LYS A 95 -10.48 2.14 -1.67
CA LYS A 95 -10.55 0.77 -2.19
C LYS A 95 -9.16 0.19 -2.40
N GLY A 96 -9.08 -1.14 -2.36
CA GLY A 96 -7.83 -1.84 -2.62
C GLY A 96 -7.33 -1.66 -4.05
N ARG A 97 -6.03 -1.81 -4.21
CA ARG A 97 -5.34 -1.82 -5.51
C ARG A 97 -4.29 -2.94 -5.49
N PRO A 98 -3.79 -3.37 -6.65
CA PRO A 98 -2.77 -4.42 -6.68
C PRO A 98 -1.55 -4.13 -5.82
N VAL A 99 -1.11 -2.87 -5.77
CA VAL A 99 0.04 -2.45 -4.96
C VAL A 99 -0.39 -1.36 -4.00
N VAL A 100 -0.06 -1.56 -2.73
CA VAL A 100 -0.27 -0.55 -1.68
C VAL A 100 1.08 -0.20 -1.07
N VAL A 101 1.41 1.08 -1.02
CA VAL A 101 2.62 1.59 -0.37
C VAL A 101 2.19 2.37 0.86
N VAL A 102 2.70 1.99 2.02
CA VAL A 102 2.40 2.68 3.27
C VAL A 102 3.64 3.40 3.77
N ALA A 103 3.53 4.70 3.97
CA ALA A 103 4.56 5.48 4.65
C ALA A 103 4.18 5.60 6.12
N VAL A 104 4.94 4.96 7.00
CA VAL A 104 4.76 5.08 8.45
C VAL A 104 5.54 6.31 8.90
N ASN A 105 5.03 7.47 8.54
CA ASN A 105 5.69 8.76 8.73
C ASN A 105 5.25 9.47 10.02
N GLY A 106 4.51 8.78 10.87
CA GLY A 106 4.02 9.32 12.13
C GLY A 106 2.82 8.53 12.61
N GLY A 107 2.01 9.16 13.43
CA GLY A 107 0.84 8.53 14.02
C GLY A 107 1.17 7.77 15.31
N SER A 108 0.14 7.52 16.11
CA SER A 108 0.30 6.73 17.33
C SER A 108 0.44 5.25 17.01
N ASP A 109 0.86 4.46 18.00
CA ASP A 109 0.92 3.01 17.84
C ASP A 109 -0.45 2.42 17.52
N ALA A 110 -1.52 2.99 18.07
CA ALA A 110 -2.87 2.55 17.76
C ALA A 110 -3.22 2.77 16.30
N VAL A 111 -2.85 3.92 15.74
CA VAL A 111 -3.06 4.21 14.31
C VAL A 111 -2.29 3.23 13.44
N VAL A 112 -1.04 2.98 13.75
CA VAL A 112 -0.21 2.05 12.95
C VAL A 112 -0.76 0.62 13.04
N ARG A 113 -1.21 0.20 14.22
CA ARG A 113 -1.80 -1.13 14.41
C ARG A 113 -3.08 -1.34 13.61
N GLN A 114 -3.82 -0.29 13.35
CA GLN A 114 -5.01 -0.36 12.50
C GLN A 114 -4.66 -0.22 11.03
N ALA A 115 -3.71 0.64 10.71
CA ALA A 115 -3.37 0.98 9.33
C ALA A 115 -2.70 -0.18 8.59
N LEU A 116 -1.76 -0.87 9.20
CA LEU A 116 -1.01 -1.92 8.52
C LEU A 116 -1.87 -3.15 8.17
N PRO A 117 -2.68 -3.70 9.09
CA PRO A 117 -3.59 -4.78 8.71
C PRO A 117 -4.61 -4.37 7.65
N ALA A 118 -5.12 -3.14 7.72
CA ALA A 118 -6.04 -2.62 6.71
C ALA A 118 -5.37 -2.50 5.36
N ALA A 119 -4.13 -2.02 5.32
CA ALA A 119 -3.35 -1.93 4.09
C ALA A 119 -3.07 -3.31 3.50
N LEU A 120 -2.77 -4.29 4.35
CA LEU A 120 -2.56 -5.66 3.92
C LEU A 120 -3.80 -6.24 3.24
N ARG A 121 -4.98 -5.95 3.77
CA ARG A 121 -6.25 -6.39 3.15
C ARG A 121 -6.53 -5.68 1.84
N ARG A 122 -6.06 -4.45 1.68
CA ARG A 122 -6.26 -3.65 0.47
C ARG A 122 -5.26 -3.98 -0.64
N ALA A 123 -4.13 -4.57 -0.31
CA ALA A 123 -3.10 -4.91 -1.29
C ALA A 123 -3.45 -6.22 -1.98
N GLY A 124 -3.63 -6.18 -3.28
CA GLY A 124 -3.95 -7.38 -4.06
C GLY A 124 -2.76 -8.27 -4.32
N ALA A 125 -1.60 -7.69 -4.51
CA ALA A 125 -0.38 -8.43 -4.89
C ALA A 125 0.84 -8.06 -4.06
N LEU A 126 1.01 -6.80 -3.71
CA LEU A 126 2.21 -6.29 -3.04
C LEU A 126 1.86 -5.20 -2.04
N LEU A 127 2.38 -5.35 -0.83
CA LEU A 127 2.36 -4.30 0.18
C LEU A 127 3.80 -3.86 0.44
N VAL A 128 4.08 -2.58 0.23
CA VAL A 128 5.37 -1.98 0.57
C VAL A 128 5.17 -1.11 1.80
N VAL A 129 5.95 -1.34 2.84
CA VAL A 129 5.88 -0.55 4.07
C VAL A 129 7.20 0.16 4.30
N CYS A 130 7.15 1.47 4.39
CA CYS A 130 8.32 2.31 4.64
C CYS A 130 8.24 2.85 6.06
N GLY A 131 9.13 2.42 6.93
CA GLY A 131 9.11 2.86 8.32
C GLY A 131 10.12 2.16 9.20
N ASP A 132 10.05 2.41 10.50
CA ASP A 132 10.92 1.77 11.46
C ASP A 132 10.66 0.26 11.51
N SER A 133 11.71 -0.53 11.28
CA SER A 133 11.58 -1.98 11.12
C SER A 133 11.04 -2.66 12.38
N ALA A 134 11.47 -2.25 13.55
CA ALA A 134 11.00 -2.85 14.80
C ALA A 134 9.50 -2.61 15.00
N ARG A 135 9.06 -1.38 14.75
CA ARG A 135 7.65 -0.99 14.89
C ARG A 135 6.76 -1.72 13.87
N VAL A 136 7.20 -1.77 12.63
CA VAL A 136 6.45 -2.41 11.55
C VAL A 136 6.37 -3.91 11.78
N ASN A 137 7.48 -4.55 12.10
CA ASN A 137 7.51 -5.99 12.35
C ASN A 137 6.66 -6.39 13.55
N SER A 138 6.65 -5.59 14.60
CA SER A 138 5.81 -5.81 15.77
C SER A 138 4.32 -5.84 15.40
N VAL A 139 3.89 -4.92 14.56
CA VAL A 139 2.49 -4.84 14.13
C VAL A 139 2.14 -5.96 13.16
N LEU A 140 2.98 -6.20 12.17
CA LEU A 140 2.70 -7.23 11.16
C LEU A 140 2.74 -8.63 11.76
N SER A 141 3.65 -8.90 12.69
CA SER A 141 3.70 -10.19 13.37
C SER A 141 2.45 -10.44 14.20
N ALA A 142 1.89 -9.41 14.82
CA ALA A 142 0.66 -9.53 15.60
C ALA A 142 -0.57 -9.71 14.70
N ALA A 143 -0.51 -9.26 13.45
CA ALA A 143 -1.62 -9.33 12.52
C ALA A 143 -1.70 -10.68 11.77
N VAL A 144 -0.64 -11.47 11.83
CA VAL A 144 -0.56 -12.74 11.10
C VAL A 144 -1.10 -13.91 11.97
#